data_96c44509940700ee8a83cb23ee139807
#
_entry.id   96c44509940700ee8a83cb23ee139807
#
_cell.length_a   1.000
_cell.length_b   1.000
_cell.length_c   1.000
_cell.angle_alpha   90.00
_cell.angle_beta   90.00
_cell.angle_gamma   90.00
#
_symmetry.space_group_name_H-M   'P 1'
#
loop_
_entity.id
_entity.type
_entity.pdbx_description
1 polymer ?
#
loop_
_entity_poly.entity_id
_entity_poly.type
_entity_poly.pdbx_seq_one_letter_code
_entity_poly.pdbx_strand_id
1 'polypeptide(L)'
;MKKNFYLILSLLFFLLLGQTVAYAQYLNPKLKSKQVVVRNVVILPPKIDIIRESTKGAEGMVEESAALSLKVADLVAQALQQKKINVLATPFTNQASEADADKKYTLADIQSRYDALLPKMVNHSKDIKKERFTLGDEVLTLNVDKSADAIVFIRGQGKKLTKGRTALTLLNPFSFNFPFIFITIGLVDAHTGEVLALAKPATLGDVTSPKAEKALRKMLVKSLKKLPDAP
;
A
#
# COMPACT_ATOMS: atom_id res chain seq x y z
N MET A 1 9.50 -0.35 47.36
CA MET A 1 8.57 0.49 46.59
C MET A 1 9.18 1.17 45.36
N LYS A 2 10.41 1.70 45.37
CA LYS A 2 11.02 2.39 44.21
C LYS A 2 11.21 1.50 42.95
N LYS A 3 11.60 0.22 43.11
CA LYS A 3 11.80 -0.70 41.98
C LYS A 3 10.53 -0.93 41.12
N ASN A 4 9.37 -1.06 41.74
CA ASN A 4 8.10 -1.29 41.06
C ASN A 4 7.60 -0.04 40.31
N PHE A 5 7.94 1.15 40.82
CA PHE A 5 7.60 2.41 40.18
C PHE A 5 8.33 2.59 38.82
N TYR A 6 9.62 2.26 38.76
CA TYR A 6 10.37 2.31 37.51
C TYR A 6 9.89 1.29 36.48
N LEU A 7 9.44 0.11 36.93
CA LEU A 7 8.90 -0.92 36.07
C LEU A 7 7.56 -0.47 35.44
N ILE A 8 6.68 0.15 36.22
CA ILE A 8 5.40 0.70 35.75
C ILE A 8 5.64 1.88 34.83
N LEU A 9 6.58 2.77 35.15
CA LEU A 9 6.92 3.91 34.31
C LEU A 9 7.52 3.48 32.95
N SER A 10 8.37 2.45 32.93
CA SER A 10 8.93 1.87 31.72
C SER A 10 7.86 1.19 30.89
N LEU A 11 6.91 0.50 31.49
CA LEU A 11 5.77 -0.12 30.79
C LEU A 11 4.83 0.93 30.18
N LEU A 12 4.59 2.03 30.91
CA LEU A 12 3.79 3.16 30.39
C LEU A 12 4.49 3.88 29.24
N PHE A 13 5.82 4.03 29.31
CA PHE A 13 6.62 4.62 28.25
C PHE A 13 6.64 3.74 27.00
N PHE A 14 6.71 2.41 27.14
CA PHE A 14 6.57 1.46 26.03
C PHE A 14 5.16 1.47 25.42
N LEU A 15 4.10 1.62 26.22
CA LEU A 15 2.72 1.76 25.74
C LEU A 15 2.49 3.07 24.98
N LEU A 16 3.15 4.15 25.33
CA LEU A 16 3.10 5.44 24.64
C LEU A 16 3.90 5.44 23.33
N LEU A 17 4.99 4.67 23.23
CA LEU A 17 5.76 4.49 22.00
C LEU A 17 5.07 3.57 20.99
N GLY A 18 4.07 2.80 21.41
CA GLY A 18 3.43 1.72 20.64
C GLY A 18 2.53 2.14 19.49
N GLN A 19 2.40 3.42 19.14
CA GLN A 19 1.53 3.87 18.03
C GLN A 19 2.23 4.79 17.02
N THR A 20 3.50 4.58 16.76
CA THR A 20 4.12 5.28 15.63
C THR A 20 3.69 4.63 14.33
N VAL A 21 2.56 5.06 13.81
CA VAL A 21 2.14 4.73 12.44
C VAL A 21 3.11 5.45 11.50
N ALA A 22 3.98 4.69 10.86
CA ALA A 22 4.92 5.24 9.89
C ALA A 22 4.20 5.61 8.60
N TYR A 23 4.08 6.90 8.31
CA TYR A 23 3.58 7.43 7.03
C TYR A 23 4.75 8.02 6.26
N ALA A 24 5.38 7.23 5.43
CA ALA A 24 6.40 7.74 4.53
C ALA A 24 5.80 7.96 3.14
N GLN A 25 5.91 9.18 2.64
CA GLN A 25 5.55 9.54 1.28
C GLN A 25 6.72 10.23 0.60
N TYR A 26 7.08 9.74 -0.56
CA TYR A 26 8.16 10.23 -1.40
C TYR A 26 7.55 10.71 -2.71
N LEU A 27 7.87 11.93 -3.10
CA LEU A 27 7.37 12.57 -4.31
C LEU A 27 8.52 12.91 -5.24
N ASN A 28 8.31 12.67 -6.52
CA ASN A 28 9.14 13.16 -7.60
C ASN A 28 9.12 14.69 -7.63
N PRO A 29 10.25 15.36 -7.91
CA PRO A 29 10.32 16.81 -8.02
C PRO A 29 9.36 17.39 -9.04
N LYS A 30 9.17 16.77 -10.20
CA LYS A 30 8.26 17.22 -11.27
C LYS A 30 6.81 17.32 -10.77
N LEU A 31 6.38 16.36 -9.94
CA LEU A 31 5.05 16.40 -9.33
C LEU A 31 4.93 17.53 -8.31
N LYS A 32 6.01 17.80 -7.53
CA LYS A 32 6.04 18.92 -6.57
C LYS A 32 6.06 20.29 -7.23
N SER A 33 6.84 20.43 -8.29
CA SER A 33 6.97 21.68 -9.06
C SER A 33 5.80 21.95 -9.99
N LYS A 34 4.83 21.02 -10.05
CA LYS A 34 3.69 21.03 -10.97
C LYS A 34 4.09 21.00 -12.47
N GLN A 35 5.29 20.54 -12.77
CA GLN A 35 5.68 20.23 -14.15
C GLN A 35 4.89 19.03 -14.70
N VAL A 36 4.56 18.08 -13.81
CA VAL A 36 3.59 17.01 -14.06
C VAL A 36 2.38 17.28 -13.18
N VAL A 37 1.21 17.29 -13.80
CA VAL A 37 -0.08 17.49 -13.13
C VAL A 37 -0.89 16.21 -13.30
N VAL A 38 -1.33 15.63 -12.19
CA VAL A 38 -2.17 14.43 -12.20
C VAL A 38 -3.60 14.83 -11.90
N ARG A 39 -4.49 14.70 -12.88
CA ARG A 39 -5.92 14.97 -12.79
C ARG A 39 -6.74 13.68 -12.83
N ASN A 40 -6.30 12.74 -13.64
CA ASN A 40 -6.98 11.47 -13.87
C ASN A 40 -6.04 10.30 -13.62
N VAL A 41 -6.52 9.29 -12.92
CA VAL A 41 -5.74 8.09 -12.66
C VAL A 41 -6.55 6.82 -12.95
N VAL A 42 -5.84 5.76 -13.30
CA VAL A 42 -6.37 4.40 -13.32
C VAL A 42 -5.76 3.62 -12.16
N ILE A 43 -6.59 2.97 -11.35
CA ILE A 43 -6.11 2.07 -10.29
C ILE A 43 -6.08 0.66 -10.85
N LEU A 44 -4.90 0.05 -10.92
CA LEU A 44 -4.77 -1.35 -11.32
C LEU A 44 -5.25 -2.27 -10.20
N PRO A 45 -5.68 -3.51 -10.53
CA PRO A 45 -6.07 -4.49 -9.54
C PRO A 45 -5.04 -4.61 -8.41
N PRO A 46 -5.40 -4.34 -7.16
CA PRO A 46 -4.47 -4.43 -6.04
C PRO A 46 -4.04 -5.87 -5.79
N LYS A 47 -2.82 -6.02 -5.25
CA LYS A 47 -2.33 -7.31 -4.76
C LYS A 47 -1.92 -7.15 -3.30
N ILE A 48 -2.75 -7.66 -2.40
CA ILE A 48 -2.53 -7.64 -0.96
C ILE A 48 -2.66 -9.07 -0.45
N ASP A 49 -1.60 -9.60 0.11
CA ASP A 49 -1.55 -10.95 0.64
C ASP A 49 -1.67 -10.91 2.17
N ILE A 50 -2.61 -11.66 2.72
CA ILE A 50 -2.77 -11.86 4.15
C ILE A 50 -2.35 -13.28 4.50
N ILE A 51 -1.50 -13.41 5.51
CA ILE A 51 -1.15 -14.69 6.11
C ILE A 51 -1.73 -14.77 7.52
N ARG A 52 -2.25 -15.95 7.89
CA ARG A 52 -2.60 -16.28 9.27
C ARG A 52 -1.49 -17.11 9.86
N GLU A 53 -0.87 -16.63 10.92
CA GLU A 53 0.15 -17.36 11.67
C GLU A 53 -0.48 -18.05 12.87
N SER A 54 -0.32 -19.37 12.94
CA SER A 54 -0.79 -20.21 14.02
C SER A 54 0.38 -20.87 14.73
N THR A 55 0.10 -21.64 15.78
CA THR A 55 1.10 -22.51 16.45
C THR A 55 1.58 -23.65 15.57
N LYS A 56 0.83 -23.97 14.50
CA LYS A 56 1.13 -25.06 13.56
C LYS A 56 1.81 -24.58 12.27
N GLY A 57 1.96 -23.25 12.09
CA GLY A 57 2.56 -22.65 10.90
C GLY A 57 1.76 -21.48 10.36
N ALA A 58 2.12 -21.03 9.16
CA ALA A 58 1.47 -19.94 8.45
C ALA A 58 0.66 -20.46 7.26
N GLU A 59 -0.51 -19.87 7.03
CA GLU A 59 -1.39 -20.17 5.89
C GLU A 59 -1.84 -18.88 5.20
N GLY A 60 -1.97 -18.90 3.88
CA GLY A 60 -2.52 -17.80 3.10
C GLY A 60 -4.04 -17.70 3.27
N MET A 61 -4.55 -16.47 3.37
CA MET A 61 -5.98 -16.18 3.54
C MET A 61 -6.52 -15.56 2.26
N VAL A 62 -6.86 -16.39 1.27
CA VAL A 62 -7.18 -15.94 -0.10
C VAL A 62 -8.40 -15.01 -0.12
N GLU A 63 -9.50 -15.40 0.54
CA GLU A 63 -10.75 -14.61 0.56
C GLU A 63 -10.56 -13.27 1.25
N GLU A 64 -9.90 -13.26 2.42
CA GLU A 64 -9.62 -12.02 3.14
C GLU A 64 -8.64 -11.12 2.38
N SER A 65 -7.67 -11.71 1.68
CA SER A 65 -6.75 -10.99 0.81
C SER A 65 -7.49 -10.28 -0.32
N ALA A 66 -8.41 -10.99 -0.98
CA ALA A 66 -9.23 -10.43 -2.05
C ALA A 66 -10.15 -9.32 -1.53
N ALA A 67 -10.87 -9.57 -0.42
CA ALA A 67 -11.77 -8.59 0.19
C ALA A 67 -11.02 -7.32 0.64
N LEU A 68 -9.83 -7.49 1.25
CA LEU A 68 -9.00 -6.36 1.67
C LEU A 68 -8.45 -5.59 0.48
N SER A 69 -8.07 -6.28 -0.61
CA SER A 69 -7.59 -5.66 -1.84
C SER A 69 -8.62 -4.71 -2.43
N LEU A 70 -9.87 -5.17 -2.57
CA LEU A 70 -10.98 -4.35 -3.06
C LEU A 70 -11.23 -3.15 -2.15
N LYS A 71 -11.28 -3.39 -0.85
CA LYS A 71 -11.50 -2.33 0.14
C LYS A 71 -10.39 -1.27 0.13
N VAL A 72 -9.13 -1.67 -0.02
CA VAL A 72 -8.01 -0.72 -0.11
C VAL A 72 -8.10 0.08 -1.39
N ALA A 73 -8.48 -0.54 -2.53
CA ALA A 73 -8.70 0.20 -3.77
C ALA A 73 -9.74 1.31 -3.60
N ASP A 74 -10.89 0.99 -3.00
CA ASP A 74 -11.95 1.96 -2.74
C ASP A 74 -11.50 3.11 -1.82
N LEU A 75 -10.78 2.78 -0.76
CA LEU A 75 -10.25 3.79 0.18
C LEU A 75 -9.19 4.69 -0.47
N VAL A 76 -8.33 4.13 -1.34
CA VAL A 76 -7.36 4.91 -2.12
C VAL A 76 -8.09 5.80 -3.12
N ALA A 77 -9.09 5.29 -3.83
CA ALA A 77 -9.91 6.08 -4.74
C ALA A 77 -10.56 7.28 -4.03
N GLN A 78 -11.20 7.04 -2.87
CA GLN A 78 -11.78 8.12 -2.06
C GLN A 78 -10.73 9.14 -1.59
N ALA A 79 -9.54 8.69 -1.21
CA ALA A 79 -8.46 9.59 -0.78
C ALA A 79 -7.91 10.44 -1.94
N LEU A 80 -7.86 9.90 -3.17
CA LEU A 80 -7.47 10.62 -4.37
C LEU A 80 -8.53 11.63 -4.80
N GLN A 81 -9.82 11.26 -4.71
CA GLN A 81 -10.94 12.18 -4.97
C GLN A 81 -10.94 13.38 -4.01
N GLN A 82 -10.55 13.20 -2.73
CA GLN A 82 -10.35 14.32 -1.81
C GLN A 82 -9.25 15.28 -2.26
N LYS A 83 -8.34 14.82 -3.14
CA LYS A 83 -7.31 15.62 -3.81
C LYS A 83 -7.77 16.16 -5.18
N LYS A 84 -9.06 16.07 -5.49
CA LYS A 84 -9.67 16.41 -6.78
C LYS A 84 -9.08 15.60 -7.96
N ILE A 85 -8.47 14.45 -7.68
CA ILE A 85 -7.96 13.54 -8.70
C ILE A 85 -9.08 12.57 -9.04
N ASN A 86 -9.48 12.54 -10.31
CA ASN A 86 -10.51 11.62 -10.80
C ASN A 86 -9.94 10.21 -10.94
N VAL A 87 -10.73 9.24 -10.53
CA VAL A 87 -10.41 7.83 -10.74
C VAL A 87 -11.24 7.32 -11.91
N LEU A 88 -10.56 7.02 -13.01
CA LEU A 88 -11.16 6.46 -14.20
C LEU A 88 -11.47 4.98 -14.02
N ALA A 89 -12.41 4.48 -14.81
CA ALA A 89 -12.69 3.05 -14.84
C ALA A 89 -11.44 2.27 -15.25
N THR A 90 -11.13 1.20 -14.52
CA THR A 90 -10.06 0.29 -14.91
C THR A 90 -10.56 -0.65 -16.03
N PRO A 91 -9.81 -0.82 -17.14
CA PRO A 91 -10.15 -1.80 -18.14
C PRO A 91 -9.86 -3.24 -17.67
N PHE A 92 -9.26 -3.39 -16.49
CA PHE A 92 -8.83 -4.67 -15.93
C PHE A 92 -9.79 -5.09 -14.82
N THR A 93 -10.77 -5.93 -15.15
CA THR A 93 -11.65 -6.57 -14.16
C THR A 93 -11.19 -8.00 -13.90
N ASN A 94 -11.45 -8.51 -12.70
CA ASN A 94 -11.16 -9.91 -12.37
C ASN A 94 -12.04 -10.90 -13.16
N GLN A 95 -13.03 -10.42 -13.93
CA GLN A 95 -13.97 -11.19 -14.72
C GLN A 95 -13.70 -11.11 -16.23
N ALA A 96 -12.50 -10.69 -16.63
CA ALA A 96 -12.17 -10.62 -18.05
C ALA A 96 -12.37 -11.99 -18.73
N SER A 97 -13.15 -12.00 -19.80
CA SER A 97 -13.40 -13.17 -20.64
C SER A 97 -12.12 -13.68 -21.32
N GLU A 98 -12.13 -14.88 -21.90
CA GLU A 98 -11.00 -15.44 -22.66
C GLU A 98 -10.56 -14.50 -23.81
N ALA A 99 -11.46 -13.70 -24.36
CA ALA A 99 -11.16 -12.68 -25.38
C ALA A 99 -10.16 -11.60 -24.92
N ASP A 100 -9.86 -11.50 -23.62
CA ASP A 100 -8.93 -10.52 -23.03
C ASP A 100 -7.59 -11.14 -22.59
N ALA A 101 -7.19 -12.28 -23.14
CA ALA A 101 -5.94 -12.97 -22.77
C ALA A 101 -4.73 -12.03 -22.92
N ASP A 102 -4.61 -11.30 -24.02
CA ASP A 102 -3.53 -10.36 -24.27
C ASP A 102 -3.47 -9.24 -23.21
N LYS A 103 -4.64 -8.72 -22.80
CA LYS A 103 -4.71 -7.73 -21.73
C LYS A 103 -4.25 -8.29 -20.38
N LYS A 104 -4.60 -9.56 -20.10
CA LYS A 104 -4.11 -10.23 -18.88
C LYS A 104 -2.61 -10.40 -18.88
N TYR A 105 -2.02 -10.82 -20.01
CA TYR A 105 -0.57 -10.94 -20.14
C TYR A 105 0.11 -9.60 -19.96
N THR A 106 -0.37 -8.57 -20.62
CA THR A 106 0.17 -7.21 -20.53
C THR A 106 0.07 -6.69 -19.09
N LEU A 107 -1.08 -6.84 -18.43
CA LEU A 107 -1.25 -6.45 -17.03
C LEU A 107 -0.28 -7.22 -16.12
N ALA A 108 -0.16 -8.54 -16.30
CA ALA A 108 0.72 -9.38 -15.50
C ALA A 108 2.20 -9.01 -15.69
N ASP A 109 2.62 -8.70 -16.92
CA ASP A 109 3.99 -8.26 -17.21
C ASP A 109 4.30 -6.94 -16.50
N ILE A 110 3.46 -5.93 -16.68
CA ILE A 110 3.68 -4.61 -16.05
C ILE A 110 3.61 -4.71 -14.53
N GLN A 111 2.70 -5.51 -13.97
CA GLN A 111 2.65 -5.76 -12.54
C GLN A 111 3.92 -6.46 -12.05
N SER A 112 4.46 -7.43 -12.80
CA SER A 112 5.70 -8.12 -12.47
C SER A 112 6.90 -7.17 -12.48
N ARG A 113 6.99 -6.28 -13.47
CA ARG A 113 8.03 -5.23 -13.54
C ARG A 113 7.95 -4.29 -12.34
N TYR A 114 6.74 -3.86 -11.99
CA TYR A 114 6.54 -3.05 -10.79
C TYR A 114 6.97 -3.81 -9.52
N ASP A 115 6.59 -5.08 -9.40
CA ASP A 115 6.94 -5.93 -8.26
C ASP A 115 8.46 -6.15 -8.16
N ALA A 116 9.17 -6.26 -9.29
CA ALA A 116 10.63 -6.34 -9.33
C ALA A 116 11.32 -5.01 -8.94
N LEU A 117 10.70 -3.88 -9.26
CA LEU A 117 11.19 -2.54 -8.91
C LEU A 117 10.90 -2.17 -7.46
N LEU A 118 9.80 -2.67 -6.91
CA LEU A 118 9.27 -2.26 -5.61
C LEU A 118 10.27 -2.42 -4.45
N PRO A 119 11.05 -3.51 -4.29
CA PRO A 119 12.05 -3.63 -3.23
C PRO A 119 13.12 -2.52 -3.31
N LYS A 120 13.55 -2.17 -4.52
CA LYS A 120 14.51 -1.07 -4.73
C LYS A 120 13.90 0.28 -4.32
N MET A 121 12.65 0.54 -4.72
CA MET A 121 11.92 1.76 -4.34
C MET A 121 11.69 1.85 -2.83
N VAL A 122 11.38 0.73 -2.17
CA VAL A 122 11.17 0.70 -0.72
C VAL A 122 12.46 0.97 0.04
N ASN A 123 13.56 0.35 -0.36
CA ASN A 123 14.86 0.47 0.30
C ASN A 123 15.55 1.82 0.00
N HIS A 124 15.39 2.34 -1.21
CA HIS A 124 16.00 3.58 -1.68
C HIS A 124 14.97 4.66 -2.01
N SER A 125 13.93 4.79 -1.19
CA SER A 125 12.78 5.68 -1.47
C SER A 125 13.17 7.15 -1.68
N LYS A 126 14.32 7.58 -1.14
CA LYS A 126 14.85 8.93 -1.38
C LYS A 126 15.25 9.15 -2.84
N ASP A 127 15.55 8.09 -3.59
CA ASP A 127 15.97 8.19 -4.98
C ASP A 127 14.80 8.47 -5.94
N ILE A 128 13.54 8.36 -5.48
CA ILE A 128 12.36 8.88 -6.19
C ILE A 128 12.52 10.40 -6.42
N LYS A 129 13.13 11.10 -5.46
CA LYS A 129 13.43 12.52 -5.60
C LYS A 129 14.53 12.82 -6.63
N LYS A 130 15.24 11.80 -7.09
CA LYS A 130 16.30 11.89 -8.10
C LYS A 130 15.84 11.32 -9.46
N GLU A 131 14.53 11.05 -9.61
CA GLU A 131 13.91 10.56 -10.85
C GLU A 131 14.55 9.26 -11.38
N ARG A 132 14.99 8.37 -10.48
CA ARG A 132 15.77 7.16 -10.84
C ARG A 132 14.91 5.93 -11.07
N PHE A 133 13.62 6.00 -10.84
CA PHE A 133 12.73 4.85 -10.96
C PHE A 133 11.75 5.04 -12.09
N THR A 134 11.76 4.09 -13.03
CA THR A 134 10.82 4.02 -14.14
C THR A 134 10.48 2.58 -14.44
N LEU A 135 9.27 2.37 -14.94
CA LEU A 135 8.82 1.11 -15.57
C LEU A 135 9.14 1.09 -17.08
N GLY A 136 9.59 2.23 -17.63
CA GLY A 136 9.85 2.37 -19.06
C GLY A 136 8.58 2.57 -19.88
N ASP A 137 8.76 2.65 -21.19
CA ASP A 137 7.69 2.87 -22.16
C ASP A 137 6.72 1.69 -22.26
N GLU A 138 7.08 0.54 -21.68
CA GLU A 138 6.21 -0.64 -21.65
C GLU A 138 4.89 -0.38 -20.91
N VAL A 139 4.85 0.63 -20.05
CA VAL A 139 3.60 1.06 -19.40
C VAL A 139 2.51 1.44 -20.40
N LEU A 140 2.90 1.90 -21.60
CA LEU A 140 1.99 2.26 -22.68
C LEU A 140 1.23 1.05 -23.24
N THR A 141 1.80 -0.15 -23.12
CA THR A 141 1.17 -1.38 -23.59
C THR A 141 -0.08 -1.75 -22.78
N LEU A 142 -0.25 -1.20 -21.57
CA LEU A 142 -1.48 -1.36 -20.79
C LEU A 142 -2.71 -0.80 -21.50
N ASN A 143 -2.50 0.10 -22.46
CA ASN A 143 -3.58 0.75 -23.22
C ASN A 143 -4.74 1.21 -22.31
N VAL A 144 -4.39 1.86 -21.20
CA VAL A 144 -5.37 2.51 -20.33
C VAL A 144 -6.01 3.69 -21.03
N ASP A 145 -7.08 4.23 -20.45
CA ASP A 145 -7.72 5.43 -20.99
C ASP A 145 -6.66 6.53 -21.26
N LYS A 146 -6.66 7.06 -22.49
CA LYS A 146 -5.70 8.08 -22.92
C LYS A 146 -5.74 9.37 -22.11
N SER A 147 -6.85 9.61 -21.41
CA SER A 147 -6.98 10.74 -20.50
C SER A 147 -6.35 10.48 -19.11
N ALA A 148 -5.86 9.26 -18.84
CA ALA A 148 -5.17 8.96 -17.61
C ALA A 148 -3.77 9.60 -17.60
N ASP A 149 -3.51 10.44 -16.61
CA ASP A 149 -2.19 11.04 -16.40
C ASP A 149 -1.27 10.09 -15.64
N ALA A 150 -1.84 9.23 -14.80
CA ALA A 150 -1.06 8.29 -14.02
C ALA A 150 -1.80 6.97 -13.72
N ILE A 151 -1.00 5.97 -13.39
CA ILE A 151 -1.44 4.63 -12.99
C ILE A 151 -1.08 4.40 -11.53
N VAL A 152 -2.03 3.89 -10.76
CA VAL A 152 -1.86 3.58 -9.34
C VAL A 152 -1.65 2.09 -9.15
N PHE A 153 -0.51 1.74 -8.56
CA PHE A 153 -0.18 0.38 -8.14
C PHE A 153 -0.36 0.25 -6.63
N ILE A 154 -1.07 -0.77 -6.19
CA ILE A 154 -1.28 -1.07 -4.77
C ILE A 154 -0.75 -2.47 -4.48
N ARG A 155 0.18 -2.55 -3.54
CA ARG A 155 0.77 -3.80 -3.06
C ARG A 155 0.71 -3.84 -1.54
N GLY A 156 0.53 -5.00 -0.97
CA GLY A 156 0.51 -5.09 0.48
C GLY A 156 0.73 -6.49 1.01
N GLN A 157 1.11 -6.51 2.27
CA GLN A 157 1.22 -7.73 3.06
C GLN A 157 0.59 -7.50 4.42
N GLY A 158 -0.21 -8.45 4.87
CA GLY A 158 -0.81 -8.44 6.19
C GLY A 158 -0.52 -9.74 6.94
N LYS A 159 -0.36 -9.62 8.24
CA LYS A 159 -0.25 -10.76 9.14
C LYS A 159 -1.31 -10.72 10.21
N LYS A 160 -1.98 -11.86 10.39
CA LYS A 160 -2.97 -12.12 11.42
C LYS A 160 -2.45 -13.23 12.33
N LEU A 161 -2.68 -13.11 13.63
CA LEU A 161 -2.31 -14.14 14.60
C LEU A 161 -3.55 -14.86 15.10
N THR A 162 -3.47 -16.20 15.27
CA THR A 162 -4.49 -16.94 16.01
C THR A 162 -4.40 -16.61 17.50
N LYS A 163 -5.49 -16.84 18.25
CA LYS A 163 -5.53 -16.61 19.71
C LYS A 163 -4.39 -17.34 20.45
N GLY A 164 -4.12 -18.60 20.06
CA GLY A 164 -3.01 -19.37 20.66
C GLY A 164 -1.64 -18.76 20.36
N ARG A 165 -1.42 -18.29 19.11
CA ARG A 165 -0.15 -17.63 18.76
C ARG A 165 0.01 -16.29 19.46
N THR A 166 -1.07 -15.53 19.61
CA THR A 166 -1.07 -14.27 20.38
C THR A 166 -0.69 -14.52 21.84
N ALA A 167 -1.26 -15.56 22.49
CA ALA A 167 -0.92 -15.92 23.87
C ALA A 167 0.57 -16.25 24.01
N LEU A 168 1.14 -17.04 23.09
CA LEU A 168 2.57 -17.35 23.10
C LEU A 168 3.44 -16.10 22.89
N THR A 169 3.01 -15.16 22.05
CA THR A 169 3.73 -13.89 21.85
C THR A 169 3.76 -13.04 23.12
N LEU A 170 2.67 -13.03 23.88
CA LEU A 170 2.60 -12.32 25.16
C LEU A 170 3.49 -12.97 26.25
N LEU A 171 3.66 -14.29 26.21
CA LEU A 171 4.56 -15.00 27.11
C LEU A 171 6.05 -14.79 26.79
N ASN A 172 6.37 -14.45 25.53
CA ASN A 172 7.73 -14.13 25.11
C ASN A 172 7.79 -12.68 24.55
N PRO A 173 7.99 -11.68 25.41
CA PRO A 173 7.99 -10.27 25.01
C PRO A 173 9.13 -9.89 24.06
N PHE A 174 10.13 -10.75 23.90
CA PHE A 174 11.20 -10.57 22.91
C PHE A 174 10.87 -11.13 21.53
N SER A 175 9.78 -11.87 21.38
CA SER A 175 9.27 -12.25 20.07
C SER A 175 8.46 -11.08 19.48
N PHE A 176 9.07 -10.28 18.62
CA PHE A 176 8.41 -9.18 17.88
C PHE A 176 7.40 -9.70 16.84
N ASN A 177 6.46 -10.54 17.27
CA ASN A 177 5.49 -11.19 16.41
C ASN A 177 4.11 -10.56 16.62
N PHE A 178 3.86 -9.41 16.00
CA PHE A 178 2.58 -8.71 16.08
C PHE A 178 1.80 -8.81 14.77
N PRO A 179 0.46 -8.78 14.82
CA PRO A 179 -0.33 -8.60 13.61
C PRO A 179 -0.04 -7.20 13.01
N PHE A 180 0.06 -7.14 11.69
CA PHE A 180 0.33 -5.89 10.99
C PHE A 180 -0.28 -5.90 9.59
N ILE A 181 -0.41 -4.73 9.00
CA ILE A 181 -0.52 -4.53 7.57
C ILE A 181 0.50 -3.49 7.11
N PHE A 182 1.15 -3.81 6.02
CA PHE A 182 2.03 -2.93 5.27
C PHE A 182 1.49 -2.81 3.85
N ILE A 183 1.29 -1.58 3.38
CA ILE A 183 0.80 -1.30 2.04
C ILE A 183 1.81 -0.37 1.36
N THR A 184 1.98 -0.52 0.07
CA THR A 184 2.66 0.44 -0.80
C THR A 184 1.68 0.91 -1.85
N ILE A 185 1.69 2.22 -2.10
CA ILE A 185 0.91 2.86 -3.15
C ILE A 185 1.90 3.62 -4.03
N GLY A 186 2.09 3.11 -5.24
CA GLY A 186 2.92 3.76 -6.25
C GLY A 186 2.04 4.52 -7.23
N LEU A 187 2.44 5.73 -7.57
CA LEU A 187 1.88 6.53 -8.64
C LEU A 187 2.91 6.59 -9.76
N VAL A 188 2.57 6.11 -10.93
CA VAL A 188 3.44 6.00 -12.10
C VAL A 188 2.82 6.81 -13.23
N ASP A 189 3.59 7.64 -13.89
CA ASP A 189 3.17 8.41 -15.06
C ASP A 189 2.70 7.45 -16.17
N ALA A 190 1.51 7.68 -16.71
CA ALA A 190 0.90 6.78 -17.68
C ALA A 190 1.56 6.86 -19.07
N HIS A 191 2.34 7.91 -19.32
CA HIS A 191 2.94 8.18 -20.64
C HIS A 191 4.46 7.88 -20.67
N THR A 192 5.13 7.97 -19.54
CA THR A 192 6.60 7.80 -19.47
C THR A 192 7.05 6.62 -18.60
N GLY A 193 6.13 6.03 -17.83
CA GLY A 193 6.47 5.00 -16.86
C GLY A 193 7.26 5.49 -15.64
N GLU A 194 7.52 6.80 -15.55
CA GLU A 194 8.28 7.38 -14.43
C GLU A 194 7.51 7.27 -13.11
N VAL A 195 8.18 6.90 -12.02
CA VAL A 195 7.56 6.84 -10.70
C VAL A 195 7.42 8.26 -10.13
N LEU A 196 6.19 8.74 -10.05
CA LEU A 196 5.83 10.07 -9.56
C LEU A 196 5.74 10.14 -8.05
N ALA A 197 5.26 9.07 -7.41
CA ALA A 197 5.13 9.02 -5.96
C ALA A 197 5.18 7.58 -5.43
N LEU A 198 5.65 7.44 -4.19
CA LEU A 198 5.53 6.21 -3.41
C LEU A 198 5.08 6.56 -2.00
N ALA A 199 3.96 6.01 -1.57
CA ALA A 199 3.49 6.04 -0.19
C ALA A 199 3.64 4.65 0.44
N LYS A 200 4.10 4.61 1.71
CA LYS A 200 4.33 3.37 2.46
C LYS A 200 3.54 3.40 3.78
N PRO A 201 2.21 3.32 3.74
CA PRO A 201 1.42 3.21 4.94
C PRO A 201 1.59 1.85 5.62
N ALA A 202 1.73 1.87 6.94
CA ALA A 202 1.80 0.66 7.76
C ALA A 202 1.05 0.87 9.08
N THR A 203 0.42 -0.18 9.59
CA THR A 203 -0.20 -0.16 10.90
C THR A 203 -0.05 -1.51 11.59
N LEU A 204 0.00 -1.49 12.91
CA LEU A 204 -0.06 -2.67 13.75
C LEU A 204 -1.53 -2.97 14.11
N GLY A 205 -1.84 -4.22 14.30
CA GLY A 205 -3.14 -4.70 14.73
C GLY A 205 -3.83 -5.61 13.71
N ASP A 206 -4.92 -6.23 14.14
CA ASP A 206 -5.72 -7.11 13.30
C ASP A 206 -6.49 -6.30 12.25
N VAL A 207 -6.07 -6.45 11.00
CA VAL A 207 -6.58 -5.72 9.84
C VAL A 207 -8.00 -6.10 9.42
N THR A 208 -8.52 -7.19 9.95
CA THR A 208 -9.86 -7.68 9.63
C THR A 208 -10.92 -7.25 10.65
N SER A 209 -10.54 -6.54 11.72
CA SER A 209 -11.49 -6.03 12.71
C SER A 209 -12.22 -4.77 12.22
N PRO A 210 -13.46 -4.50 12.66
CA PRO A 210 -14.18 -3.27 12.31
C PRO A 210 -13.44 -1.99 12.70
N LYS A 211 -12.66 -2.02 13.79
CA LYS A 211 -11.81 -0.89 14.20
C LYS A 211 -10.65 -0.65 13.22
N ALA A 212 -10.19 -1.72 12.55
CA ALA A 212 -9.11 -1.63 11.58
C ALA A 212 -9.50 -0.80 10.35
N GLU A 213 -10.75 -0.83 9.93
CA GLU A 213 -11.21 -0.03 8.78
C GLU A 213 -11.00 1.47 9.00
N LYS A 214 -11.41 1.98 10.16
CA LYS A 214 -11.20 3.39 10.50
C LYS A 214 -9.72 3.75 10.56
N ALA A 215 -8.90 2.86 11.12
CA ALA A 215 -7.45 3.03 11.17
C ALA A 215 -6.84 3.00 9.77
N LEU A 216 -7.27 2.05 8.93
CA LEU A 216 -6.82 1.89 7.55
C LEU A 216 -7.17 3.14 6.71
N ARG A 217 -8.40 3.62 6.78
CA ARG A 217 -8.84 4.87 6.13
C ARG A 217 -7.95 6.05 6.55
N LYS A 218 -7.79 6.26 7.86
CA LYS A 218 -6.96 7.34 8.40
C LYS A 218 -5.51 7.24 7.93
N MET A 219 -4.99 6.02 7.89
CA MET A 219 -3.64 5.71 7.42
C MET A 219 -3.47 6.06 5.95
N LEU A 220 -4.38 5.62 5.08
CA LEU A 220 -4.32 5.86 3.64
C LEU A 220 -4.45 7.36 3.31
N VAL A 221 -5.42 8.05 3.90
CA VAL A 221 -5.60 9.50 3.73
C VAL A 221 -4.34 10.27 4.14
N LYS A 222 -3.76 9.93 5.29
CA LYS A 222 -2.51 10.58 5.75
C LYS A 222 -1.32 10.28 4.83
N SER A 223 -1.24 9.04 4.31
CA SER A 223 -0.13 8.64 3.45
C SER A 223 -0.16 9.34 2.09
N LEU A 224 -1.32 9.75 1.61
CA LEU A 224 -1.50 10.47 0.35
C LEU A 224 -1.59 12.00 0.52
N LYS A 225 -1.52 12.51 1.77
CA LYS A 225 -1.71 13.93 2.08
C LYS A 225 -0.76 14.86 1.32
N LYS A 226 0.48 14.42 1.05
CA LYS A 226 1.48 15.25 0.37
C LYS A 226 1.31 15.29 -1.15
N LEU A 227 0.42 14.48 -1.74
CA LEU A 227 0.10 14.65 -3.15
C LEU A 227 -0.49 16.03 -3.38
N PRO A 228 -0.06 16.75 -4.43
CA PRO A 228 -0.70 18.00 -4.81
C PRO A 228 -2.19 17.76 -5.10
N ASP A 229 -3.00 18.78 -4.82
CA ASP A 229 -4.38 18.78 -5.29
C ASP A 229 -4.37 19.02 -6.81
N ALA A 230 -5.25 18.32 -7.53
CA ALA A 230 -5.48 18.65 -8.93
C ALA A 230 -6.07 20.07 -9.04
N PRO A 231 -5.69 20.82 -10.08
CA PRO A 231 -6.14 22.19 -10.28
C PRO A 231 -7.64 22.29 -10.54
#